data_4f4c31def605747f6900d4b942f10218
#
_entry.id   4f4c31def605747f6900d4b942f10218
#
_cell.length_a   1.000
_cell.length_b   1.000
_cell.length_c   1.000
_cell.angle_alpha   90.00
_cell.angle_beta   90.00
_cell.angle_gamma   90.00
#
_symmetry.space_group_name_H-M   'P 1'
#
loop_
_entity.id
_entity.type
_entity.pdbx_description
1 polymer ?
#
loop_
_entity_poly.entity_id
_entity_poly.type
_entity_poly.pdbx_seq_one_letter_code
_entity_poly.pdbx_strand_id
1 'polypeptide(L)'
;MTAGTPGLSRGLTVTGLVVGAAGIAILWAAGIDFPVAVPPGLVILLSGALIVAFLRKAWTPGLGALLGLFVIVGFLISPDGFSNLFGQRGAAVAFGQAVQLIGVLLASAMGLLATWQAYGATRKSGHRARRP
;
A
#
# COMPACT_ATOMS: atom_id res chain seq x y z
N MET A 1 1.72 -21.74 12.99
CA MET A 1 2.16 -20.78 12.01
C MET A 1 2.63 -19.51 12.68
N THR A 2 3.77 -19.06 12.35
CA THR A 2 4.30 -17.83 12.92
C THR A 2 3.75 -16.60 12.19
N ALA A 3 3.55 -15.52 12.93
CA ALA A 3 3.00 -14.26 12.38
C ALA A 3 3.98 -13.59 11.44
N GLY A 4 4.99 -14.01 11.02
CA GLY A 4 5.96 -13.39 10.14
C GLY A 4 6.17 -14.10 8.82
N THR A 5 5.25 -14.97 8.38
CA THR A 5 5.44 -15.67 7.11
C THR A 5 5.32 -14.70 5.93
N PRO A 6 6.17 -14.86 4.89
CA PRO A 6 6.09 -13.99 3.71
C PRO A 6 4.72 -14.01 3.02
N GLY A 7 4.01 -15.14 3.08
CA GLY A 7 2.67 -15.24 2.51
C GLY A 7 1.66 -14.34 3.22
N LEU A 8 1.71 -14.28 4.56
CA LEU A 8 0.84 -13.41 5.33
C LEU A 8 1.18 -11.94 5.08
N SER A 9 2.45 -11.58 5.10
CA SER A 9 2.89 -10.20 4.89
C SER A 9 2.54 -9.74 3.47
N ARG A 10 2.69 -10.61 2.48
CA ARG A 10 2.29 -10.31 1.10
C ARG A 10 0.78 -10.06 1.01
N GLY A 11 -0.03 -10.92 1.64
CA GLY A 11 -1.48 -10.76 1.67
C GLY A 11 -1.88 -9.45 2.33
N LEU A 12 -1.22 -9.07 3.41
CA LEU A 12 -1.47 -7.80 4.10
C LEU A 12 -1.02 -6.61 3.26
N THR A 13 0.03 -6.74 2.46
CA THR A 13 0.44 -5.71 1.50
C THR A 13 -0.66 -5.47 0.47
N VAL A 14 -1.19 -6.55 -0.13
CA VAL A 14 -2.29 -6.47 -1.09
C VAL A 14 -3.51 -5.83 -0.44
N THR A 15 -3.87 -6.27 0.76
CA THR A 15 -5.00 -5.71 1.51
C THR A 15 -4.81 -4.21 1.73
N GLY A 16 -3.62 -3.79 2.12
CA GLY A 16 -3.31 -2.38 2.33
C GLY A 16 -3.47 -1.55 1.06
N LEU A 17 -3.00 -2.07 -0.07
CA LEU A 17 -3.14 -1.39 -1.36
C LEU A 17 -4.61 -1.26 -1.77
N VAL A 18 -5.40 -2.31 -1.58
CA VAL A 18 -6.83 -2.29 -1.89
C VAL A 18 -7.59 -1.34 -0.97
N VAL A 19 -7.29 -1.36 0.33
CA VAL A 19 -7.91 -0.45 1.29
C VAL A 19 -7.55 1.00 0.97
N GLY A 20 -6.29 1.26 0.61
CA GLY A 20 -5.87 2.60 0.17
C GLY A 20 -6.63 3.05 -1.07
N ALA A 21 -6.80 2.15 -2.04
CA ALA A 21 -7.59 2.44 -3.24
C ALA A 21 -9.05 2.72 -2.89
N ALA A 22 -9.62 1.95 -1.96
CA ALA A 22 -11.00 2.18 -1.50
C ALA A 22 -11.15 3.57 -0.88
N GLY A 23 -10.16 4.02 -0.11
CA GLY A 23 -10.15 5.38 0.44
C GLY A 23 -10.16 6.44 -0.65
N ILE A 24 -9.36 6.28 -1.68
CA ILE A 24 -9.36 7.20 -2.84
C ILE A 24 -10.71 7.18 -3.55
N ALA A 25 -11.31 6.00 -3.72
CA ALA A 25 -12.62 5.88 -4.33
C ALA A 25 -13.69 6.63 -3.51
N ILE A 26 -13.62 6.56 -2.19
CA ILE A 26 -14.52 7.31 -1.32
C ILE A 26 -14.33 8.82 -1.51
N LEU A 27 -13.08 9.30 -1.56
CA LEU A 27 -12.79 10.71 -1.80
C LEU A 27 -13.36 11.15 -3.15
N TRP A 28 -13.21 10.34 -4.18
CA TRP A 28 -13.73 10.62 -5.50
C TRP A 28 -15.27 10.69 -5.49
N ALA A 29 -15.91 9.72 -4.85
CA ALA A 29 -17.36 9.71 -4.71
C ALA A 29 -17.88 10.90 -3.89
N ALA A 30 -17.08 11.37 -2.93
CA ALA A 30 -17.42 12.51 -2.09
C ALA A 30 -17.20 13.87 -2.78
N GLY A 31 -16.74 13.87 -4.04
CA GLY A 31 -16.63 15.09 -4.83
C GLY A 31 -15.27 15.77 -4.82
N ILE A 32 -14.24 15.11 -4.30
CA ILE A 32 -12.87 15.64 -4.38
C ILE A 32 -12.41 15.62 -5.84
N ASP A 33 -11.92 16.75 -6.33
CA ASP A 33 -11.43 16.88 -7.69
C ASP A 33 -10.01 16.32 -7.81
N PHE A 34 -9.80 15.53 -8.85
CA PHE A 34 -8.48 15.01 -9.20
C PHE A 34 -8.03 15.59 -10.54
N PRO A 35 -6.71 15.63 -10.79
CA PRO A 35 -6.19 16.26 -12.01
C PRO A 35 -6.69 15.64 -13.31
N VAL A 36 -7.12 14.38 -13.27
CA VAL A 36 -7.68 13.67 -14.42
C VAL A 36 -9.01 13.02 -14.00
N ALA A 37 -9.79 12.58 -15.00
CA ALA A 37 -11.14 12.05 -14.78
C ALA A 37 -11.15 10.87 -13.80
N VAL A 38 -10.14 9.98 -13.86
CA VAL A 38 -9.98 8.87 -12.91
C VAL A 38 -8.79 9.19 -12.00
N PRO A 39 -8.93 9.06 -10.67
CA PRO A 39 -7.82 9.37 -9.77
C PRO A 39 -6.59 8.51 -10.08
N PRO A 40 -5.42 9.12 -10.33
CA PRO A 40 -4.21 8.34 -10.65
C PRO A 40 -3.80 7.39 -9.53
N GLY A 41 -3.96 7.82 -8.28
CA GLY A 41 -3.62 6.99 -7.11
C GLY A 41 -4.46 5.72 -7.05
N LEU A 42 -5.72 5.79 -7.45
CA LEU A 42 -6.61 4.62 -7.52
C LEU A 42 -6.05 3.58 -8.49
N VAL A 43 -5.69 4.01 -9.70
CA VAL A 43 -5.13 3.13 -10.72
C VAL A 43 -3.79 2.55 -10.26
N ILE A 44 -2.94 3.38 -9.69
CA ILE A 44 -1.61 2.98 -9.20
C ILE A 44 -1.74 1.91 -8.11
N LEU A 45 -2.58 2.13 -7.11
CA LEU A 45 -2.73 1.20 -6.01
C LEU A 45 -3.38 -0.11 -6.44
N LEU A 46 -4.40 -0.07 -7.29
CA LEU A 46 -5.04 -1.29 -7.80
C LEU A 46 -4.09 -2.08 -8.70
N SER A 47 -3.34 -1.41 -9.55
CA SER A 47 -2.32 -2.07 -10.38
C SER A 47 -1.26 -2.72 -9.52
N GLY A 48 -0.80 -2.02 -8.49
CA GLY A 48 0.15 -2.56 -7.54
C GLY A 48 -0.39 -3.78 -6.80
N ALA A 49 -1.65 -3.73 -6.39
CA ALA A 49 -2.30 -4.86 -5.72
C ALA A 49 -2.33 -6.10 -6.63
N LEU A 50 -2.67 -5.92 -7.90
CA LEU A 50 -2.67 -7.01 -8.87
C LEU A 50 -1.27 -7.60 -9.06
N ILE A 51 -0.28 -6.74 -9.20
CA ILE A 51 1.11 -7.18 -9.38
C ILE A 51 1.58 -7.97 -8.17
N VAL A 52 1.36 -7.46 -6.96
CA VAL A 52 1.79 -8.13 -5.73
C VAL A 52 1.04 -9.45 -5.54
N ALA A 53 -0.25 -9.49 -5.88
CA ALA A 53 -1.07 -10.69 -5.71
C ALA A 53 -0.68 -11.80 -6.69
N PHE A 54 -0.40 -11.46 -7.95
CA PHE A 54 -0.24 -12.46 -9.01
C PHE A 54 1.19 -12.69 -9.44
N LEU A 55 2.07 -11.69 -9.35
CA LEU A 55 3.49 -11.85 -9.67
C LEU A 55 4.25 -12.19 -8.38
N ARG A 56 4.46 -13.47 -8.13
CA ARG A 56 5.04 -13.95 -6.88
C ARG A 56 6.56 -13.94 -6.90
N LYS A 57 7.14 -12.76 -7.05
CA LYS A 57 8.58 -12.54 -6.96
C LYS A 57 8.93 -11.92 -5.61
N ALA A 58 10.16 -12.11 -5.15
CA ALA A 58 10.61 -11.60 -3.85
C ALA A 58 10.52 -10.08 -3.76
N TRP A 59 10.67 -9.38 -4.88
CA TRP A 59 10.69 -7.91 -4.92
C TRP A 59 9.30 -7.27 -5.03
N THR A 60 8.26 -8.05 -5.40
CA THR A 60 6.93 -7.44 -5.67
C THR A 60 6.29 -6.80 -4.44
N PRO A 61 6.39 -7.37 -3.21
CA PRO A 61 5.88 -6.65 -2.04
C PRO A 61 6.60 -5.32 -1.80
N GLY A 62 7.88 -5.23 -2.16
CA GLY A 62 8.64 -3.98 -2.11
C GLY A 62 8.08 -2.92 -3.06
N LEU A 63 7.60 -3.34 -4.24
CA LEU A 63 6.88 -2.44 -5.13
C LEU A 63 5.61 -1.93 -4.46
N GLY A 64 4.86 -2.79 -3.79
CA GLY A 64 3.67 -2.39 -3.02
C GLY A 64 4.01 -1.35 -1.96
N ALA A 65 5.10 -1.55 -1.23
CA ALA A 65 5.58 -0.58 -0.24
C ALA A 65 5.94 0.75 -0.89
N LEU A 66 6.61 0.72 -2.03
CA LEU A 66 7.00 1.93 -2.76
C LEU A 66 5.77 2.72 -3.22
N LEU A 67 4.76 2.03 -3.75
CA LEU A 67 3.53 2.69 -4.19
C LEU A 67 2.76 3.28 -3.00
N GLY A 68 2.73 2.56 -1.88
CA GLY A 68 2.14 3.09 -0.65
C GLY A 68 2.86 4.34 -0.16
N LEU A 69 4.19 4.31 -0.15
CA LEU A 69 4.99 5.47 0.24
C LEU A 69 4.78 6.65 -0.72
N PHE A 70 4.64 6.38 -2.00
CA PHE A 70 4.35 7.42 -2.99
C PHE A 70 3.04 8.15 -2.65
N VAL A 71 2.01 7.40 -2.29
CA VAL A 71 0.71 8.00 -1.92
C VAL A 71 0.83 8.76 -0.59
N ILE A 72 1.59 8.25 0.39
CA ILE A 72 1.83 8.94 1.65
C ILE A 72 2.52 10.29 1.40
N VAL A 73 3.57 10.31 0.58
CA VAL A 73 4.26 11.55 0.23
C VAL A 73 3.30 12.51 -0.48
N GLY A 74 2.49 11.98 -1.41
CA GLY A 74 1.48 12.79 -2.08
C GLY A 74 0.50 13.44 -1.11
N PHE A 75 0.08 12.71 -0.08
CA PHE A 75 -0.76 13.28 0.99
C PHE A 75 -0.04 14.40 1.74
N LEU A 76 1.22 14.16 2.13
CA LEU A 76 1.97 15.12 2.93
C LEU A 76 2.25 16.43 2.19
N ILE A 77 2.48 16.37 0.88
CA ILE A 77 2.75 17.56 0.08
C ILE A 77 1.47 18.21 -0.46
N SER A 78 0.32 17.52 -0.34
CA SER A 78 -0.96 18.07 -0.80
C SER A 78 -1.38 19.22 0.10
N PRO A 79 -1.80 20.36 -0.46
CA PRO A 79 -2.27 21.48 0.37
C PRO A 79 -3.55 21.18 1.13
N ASP A 80 -4.34 20.21 0.66
CA ASP A 80 -5.64 19.89 1.23
C ASP A 80 -5.67 18.60 2.05
N GLY A 81 -4.56 17.85 2.10
CA GLY A 81 -4.55 16.55 2.73
C GLY A 81 -4.97 16.57 4.20
N PHE A 82 -4.38 17.44 5.00
CA PHE A 82 -4.70 17.53 6.42
C PHE A 82 -6.09 18.11 6.65
N SER A 83 -6.51 19.09 5.85
CA SER A 83 -7.86 19.64 5.97
C SER A 83 -8.92 18.60 5.65
N ASN A 84 -8.67 17.75 4.65
CA ASN A 84 -9.55 16.61 4.35
C ASN A 84 -9.63 15.66 5.55
N LEU A 85 -8.49 15.30 6.11
CA LEU A 85 -8.43 14.35 7.22
C LEU A 85 -9.11 14.88 8.47
N PHE A 86 -8.96 16.16 8.77
CA PHE A 86 -9.54 16.76 9.98
C PHE A 86 -11.00 17.21 9.81
N GLY A 87 -11.64 16.85 8.71
CA GLY A 87 -13.08 17.02 8.54
C GLY A 87 -13.51 18.38 8.01
N GLN A 88 -12.59 19.23 7.57
CA GLN A 88 -12.95 20.57 7.07
C GLN A 88 -13.79 20.52 5.78
N ARG A 89 -13.70 19.42 5.05
CA ARG A 89 -14.50 19.18 3.84
C ARG A 89 -15.61 18.16 4.03
N GLY A 90 -15.94 17.86 5.28
CA GLY A 90 -17.03 16.96 5.62
C GLY A 90 -16.57 15.59 6.10
N ALA A 91 -17.51 14.86 6.72
CA ALA A 91 -17.22 13.58 7.34
C ALA A 91 -16.88 12.48 6.31
N ALA A 92 -17.53 12.49 5.14
CA ALA A 92 -17.26 11.50 4.11
C ALA A 92 -15.83 11.63 3.56
N VAL A 93 -15.37 12.88 3.35
CA VAL A 93 -14.00 13.13 2.89
C VAL A 93 -13.00 12.74 3.98
N ALA A 94 -13.27 13.10 5.24
CA ALA A 94 -12.39 12.70 6.35
C ALA A 94 -12.28 11.18 6.45
N PHE A 95 -13.38 10.46 6.31
CA PHE A 95 -13.39 9.00 6.36
C PHE A 95 -12.57 8.40 5.20
N GLY A 96 -12.81 8.88 3.98
CA GLY A 96 -12.06 8.40 2.81
C GLY A 96 -10.56 8.65 2.95
N GLN A 97 -10.17 9.82 3.43
CA GLN A 97 -8.76 10.15 3.65
C GLN A 97 -8.13 9.26 4.72
N ALA A 98 -8.85 8.98 5.80
CA ALA A 98 -8.38 8.09 6.86
C ALA A 98 -8.21 6.65 6.34
N VAL A 99 -9.19 6.15 5.59
CA VAL A 99 -9.13 4.81 4.99
C VAL A 99 -7.94 4.70 4.04
N GLN A 100 -7.72 5.72 3.20
CA GLN A 100 -6.58 5.77 2.30
C GLN A 100 -5.26 5.67 3.07
N LEU A 101 -5.09 6.49 4.10
CA LEU A 101 -3.84 6.53 4.86
C LEU A 101 -3.59 5.23 5.61
N ILE A 102 -4.61 4.66 6.23
CA ILE A 102 -4.49 3.37 6.91
C ILE A 102 -4.04 2.30 5.92
N GLY A 103 -4.67 2.27 4.74
CA GLY A 103 -4.34 1.30 3.70
C GLY A 103 -2.91 1.41 3.21
N VAL A 104 -2.45 2.63 2.87
CA VAL A 104 -1.09 2.81 2.35
C VAL A 104 -0.02 2.66 3.43
N LEU A 105 -0.32 2.99 4.68
CA LEU A 105 0.59 2.71 5.80
C LEU A 105 0.76 1.19 5.98
N LEU A 106 -0.34 0.45 5.93
CA LEU A 106 -0.30 -1.00 6.01
C LEU A 106 0.49 -1.60 4.83
N ALA A 107 0.23 -1.13 3.62
CA ALA A 107 0.94 -1.60 2.43
C ALA A 107 2.43 -1.33 2.52
N SER A 108 2.82 -0.15 2.99
CA SER A 108 4.23 0.23 3.12
C SER A 108 4.93 -0.63 4.16
N ALA A 109 4.34 -0.78 5.34
CA ALA A 109 4.94 -1.56 6.42
C ALA A 109 5.01 -3.04 6.06
N MET A 110 3.91 -3.61 5.57
CA MET A 110 3.86 -5.04 5.25
C MET A 110 4.63 -5.37 3.98
N GLY A 111 4.68 -4.47 3.01
CA GLY A 111 5.47 -4.65 1.81
C GLY A 111 6.96 -4.69 2.11
N LEU A 112 7.44 -3.80 2.97
CA LEU A 112 8.84 -3.81 3.42
C LEU A 112 9.14 -5.09 4.22
N LEU A 113 8.26 -5.46 5.13
CA LEU A 113 8.42 -6.69 5.93
C LEU A 113 8.45 -7.93 5.04
N ALA A 114 7.52 -8.05 4.09
CA ALA A 114 7.44 -9.19 3.19
C ALA A 114 8.69 -9.31 2.32
N THR A 115 9.20 -8.19 1.82
CA THR A 115 10.43 -8.15 1.03
C THR A 115 11.62 -8.60 1.86
N TRP A 116 11.73 -8.05 3.08
CA TRP A 116 12.81 -8.42 3.99
C TRP A 116 12.76 -9.92 4.32
N GLN A 117 11.59 -10.45 4.61
CA GLN A 117 11.41 -11.88 4.91
C GLN A 117 11.79 -12.76 3.70
N ALA A 118 11.36 -12.36 2.49
CA ALA A 118 11.65 -13.11 1.28
C ALA A 118 13.14 -13.18 0.99
N TYR A 119 13.84 -12.06 1.09
CA TYR A 119 15.29 -12.02 0.86
C TYR A 119 16.06 -12.67 2.01
N GLY A 120 15.57 -12.56 3.24
CA GLY A 120 16.15 -13.25 4.38
C GLY A 120 16.06 -14.77 4.25
N ALA A 121 14.91 -15.27 3.82
CA ALA A 121 14.72 -16.70 3.58
C ALA A 121 15.63 -17.21 2.46
N THR A 122 15.73 -16.47 1.35
CA THR A 122 16.62 -16.81 0.25
C THR A 122 18.09 -16.84 0.69
N ARG A 123 18.49 -15.85 1.48
CA ARG A 123 19.86 -15.79 2.01
C ARG A 123 20.16 -16.99 2.91
N LYS A 124 19.24 -17.36 3.78
CA LYS A 124 19.40 -18.53 4.66
C LYS A 124 19.51 -19.82 3.87
N SER A 125 18.69 -20.01 2.85
CA SER A 125 18.74 -21.19 1.97
C SER A 125 20.06 -21.28 1.25
N GLY A 126 20.57 -20.19 0.69
CA GLY A 126 21.86 -20.14 0.02
C GLY A 126 23.01 -20.46 0.98
N HIS A 127 22.97 -19.98 2.20
CA HIS A 127 23.97 -20.26 3.22
C HIS A 127 23.99 -21.75 3.60
N ARG A 128 22.82 -22.35 3.78
CA ARG A 128 22.71 -23.78 4.09
C ARG A 128 23.27 -24.66 2.97
N ALA A 129 23.00 -24.29 1.73
CA ALA A 129 23.46 -25.03 0.55
C ALA A 129 24.99 -25.01 0.42
N ARG A 130 25.68 -24.02 0.99
CA ARG A 130 27.13 -23.89 0.92
C ARG A 130 27.88 -24.62 2.05
N ARG A 131 27.17 -25.12 3.03
CA ARG A 131 27.82 -25.87 4.11
C ARG A 131 28.14 -27.29 3.64
N PRO A 132 29.36 -27.77 3.93
CA PRO A 132 29.72 -29.14 3.61
C PRO A 132 28.92 -30.14 4.43
#